data_be405196657135a4f7b2dd90d014535a
#
_entry.id   be405196657135a4f7b2dd90d014535a
#
_cell.length_a   1.000
_cell.length_b   1.000
_cell.length_c   1.000
_cell.angle_alpha   90.00
_cell.angle_beta   90.00
_cell.angle_gamma   90.00
#
_symmetry.space_group_name_H-M   'P 1'
#
loop_
_entity.id
_entity.type
_entity.pdbx_description
1 polymer ?
#
loop_
_entity_poly.entity_id
_entity_poly.type
_entity_poly.pdbx_seq_one_letter_code
_entity_poly.pdbx_strand_id
1 'polypeptide(L)'
;MKRIFIILKDDIIDYPPVLSVLHVLPKLGYKVIHIGVYSDEVSKKKFEKQGVEFWPTVEYNNKAGLLHKLISQLKYRKQVEKYLIGAKVSSDDRVWIMLAENVCLLSNIVGKYPCILHFYEYVEPFINWKYRLLNLAYNPEKTFKKAKKIVCCEYNRAHITKGLFQLKELPIVLPNKLVVNEEDLQVVPNDILPLYNKVVEKIQGKKVVLYQGIFLDKERRLEEFCEAVKNLSDDYVFIAMGKGGDMYNSLKKKYESDRILFIPFIRPPYHLLITKLATIGVLSYFPRRGPIAYTINPIYCAPNKIFEYAKFGIPMISNDVPALKYAYMEYKCGECISYPITTDAISFTIDKISKNYEEYQKGARKYFDSVDPEQIIKTIVS
;
A
#
# COMPACT_ATOMS: atom_id res chain seq x y z
N MET A 1 15.48 -3.21 26.89
CA MET A 1 14.88 -3.57 25.58
C MET A 1 14.76 -2.29 24.77
N LYS A 2 15.26 -2.26 23.54
CA LYS A 2 15.13 -1.11 22.63
C LYS A 2 13.66 -0.94 22.22
N ARG A 3 13.20 0.32 22.13
CA ARG A 3 11.81 0.64 21.79
C ARG A 3 11.73 1.26 20.42
N ILE A 4 10.62 0.97 19.72
CA ILE A 4 10.30 1.60 18.45
C ILE A 4 8.91 2.20 18.54
N PHE A 5 8.83 3.51 18.32
CA PHE A 5 7.59 4.28 18.26
C PHE A 5 7.18 4.44 16.81
N ILE A 6 6.10 3.77 16.42
CA ILE A 6 5.54 3.88 15.07
C ILE A 6 4.43 4.91 15.09
N ILE A 7 4.58 5.96 14.29
CA ILE A 7 3.63 7.07 14.28
C ILE A 7 2.90 7.13 12.95
N LEU A 8 1.58 6.94 13.01
CA LEU A 8 0.67 7.08 11.88
C LEU A 8 -0.63 7.74 12.35
N LYS A 9 -0.91 8.94 11.81
CA LYS A 9 -2.13 9.71 12.12
C LYS A 9 -3.41 9.01 11.67
N ASP A 10 -3.34 8.39 10.50
CA ASP A 10 -4.47 7.74 9.86
C ASP A 10 -4.67 6.31 10.39
N ASP A 11 -5.81 5.71 10.08
CA ASP A 11 -6.09 4.36 10.54
C ASP A 11 -5.18 3.34 9.83
N ILE A 12 -4.54 2.46 10.61
CA ILE A 12 -3.65 1.41 10.10
C ILE A 12 -4.35 0.51 9.08
N ILE A 13 -5.66 0.30 9.20
CA ILE A 13 -6.43 -0.58 8.31
C ILE A 13 -6.28 -0.19 6.83
N ASP A 14 -6.04 1.09 6.56
CA ASP A 14 -5.84 1.61 5.21
C ASP A 14 -4.38 1.49 4.73
N TYR A 15 -3.45 1.03 5.60
CA TYR A 15 -2.01 0.99 5.32
C TYR A 15 -1.39 -0.40 5.62
N PRO A 16 -1.68 -1.42 4.80
CA PRO A 16 -1.14 -2.78 5.01
C PRO A 16 0.37 -2.88 5.26
N PRO A 17 1.25 -2.06 4.65
CA PRO A 17 2.68 -2.11 4.94
C PRO A 17 3.03 -1.80 6.40
N VAL A 18 2.22 -0.99 7.11
CA VAL A 18 2.41 -0.74 8.54
C VAL A 18 2.15 -1.99 9.36
N LEU A 19 1.15 -2.80 8.97
CA LEU A 19 0.88 -4.10 9.61
C LEU A 19 2.10 -5.02 9.54
N SER A 20 2.82 -5.03 8.40
CA SER A 20 4.06 -5.80 8.25
C SER A 20 5.12 -5.37 9.26
N VAL A 21 5.30 -4.07 9.45
CA VAL A 21 6.25 -3.52 10.42
C VAL A 21 5.87 -3.89 11.85
N LEU A 22 4.56 -3.77 12.21
CA LEU A 22 4.04 -4.17 13.52
C LEU A 22 4.19 -5.68 13.80
N HIS A 23 4.14 -6.50 12.74
CA HIS A 23 4.29 -7.95 12.86
C HIS A 23 5.75 -8.38 13.02
N VAL A 24 6.68 -7.71 12.32
CA VAL A 24 8.09 -8.08 12.28
C VAL A 24 8.85 -7.59 13.52
N LEU A 25 8.63 -6.35 13.96
CA LEU A 25 9.44 -5.75 15.01
C LEU A 25 9.40 -6.48 16.37
N PRO A 26 8.26 -6.98 16.88
CA PRO A 26 8.24 -7.79 18.10
C PRO A 26 9.04 -9.08 17.98
N LYS A 27 9.02 -9.75 16.80
CA LYS A 27 9.81 -10.94 16.52
C LYS A 27 11.32 -10.67 16.55
N LEU A 28 11.73 -9.45 16.18
CA LEU A 28 13.11 -8.99 16.26
C LEU A 28 13.52 -8.55 17.70
N GLY A 29 12.63 -8.71 18.69
CA GLY A 29 12.91 -8.43 20.08
C GLY A 29 12.77 -6.95 20.47
N TYR A 30 12.08 -6.13 19.67
CA TYR A 30 11.81 -4.73 20.02
C TYR A 30 10.49 -4.60 20.78
N LYS A 31 10.46 -3.68 21.76
CA LYS A 31 9.21 -3.20 22.34
C LYS A 31 8.61 -2.18 21.35
N VAL A 32 7.42 -2.46 20.86
CA VAL A 32 6.76 -1.65 19.83
C VAL A 32 5.61 -0.85 20.42
N ILE A 33 5.60 0.45 20.16
CA ILE A 33 4.55 1.37 20.58
C ILE A 33 3.98 2.03 19.31
N HIS A 34 2.72 1.78 19.01
CA HIS A 34 2.03 2.49 17.94
C HIS A 34 1.34 3.75 18.51
N ILE A 35 1.60 4.91 17.88
CA ILE A 35 0.96 6.19 18.23
C ILE A 35 0.07 6.58 17.04
N GLY A 36 -1.24 6.44 17.20
CA GLY A 36 -2.19 6.68 16.13
C GLY A 36 -3.54 6.02 16.30
N VAL A 37 -4.20 5.69 15.19
CA VAL A 37 -5.53 5.08 15.14
C VAL A 37 -5.44 3.65 14.60
N TYR A 38 -6.18 2.74 15.21
CA TYR A 38 -6.42 1.40 14.68
C TYR A 38 -7.84 0.95 15.03
N SER A 39 -8.72 0.99 14.06
CA SER A 39 -10.15 0.72 14.24
C SER A 39 -10.52 -0.77 14.24
N ASP A 40 -9.66 -1.66 13.72
CA ASP A 40 -9.89 -3.10 13.78
C ASP A 40 -9.49 -3.66 15.16
N GLU A 41 -10.43 -3.64 16.08
CA GLU A 41 -10.22 -4.11 17.46
C GLU A 41 -9.84 -5.60 17.54
N VAL A 42 -10.24 -6.43 16.56
CA VAL A 42 -9.88 -7.85 16.54
C VAL A 42 -8.39 -8.02 16.23
N SER A 43 -7.91 -7.38 15.18
CA SER A 43 -6.48 -7.41 14.82
C SER A 43 -5.64 -6.66 15.84
N LYS A 44 -6.11 -5.55 16.40
CA LYS A 44 -5.44 -4.82 17.47
C LYS A 44 -5.14 -5.70 18.68
N LYS A 45 -6.15 -6.44 19.18
CA LYS A 45 -5.97 -7.40 20.27
C LYS A 45 -4.94 -8.50 19.97
N LYS A 46 -4.84 -8.93 18.70
CA LYS A 46 -3.78 -9.89 18.29
C LYS A 46 -2.40 -9.27 18.42
N PHE A 47 -2.20 -8.03 17.98
CA PHE A 47 -0.94 -7.32 18.13
C PHE A 47 -0.60 -7.01 19.59
N GLU A 48 -1.58 -6.68 20.43
CA GLU A 48 -1.39 -6.48 21.87
C GLU A 48 -0.85 -7.77 22.55
N LYS A 49 -1.37 -8.94 22.16
CA LYS A 49 -0.84 -10.24 22.60
C LYS A 49 0.60 -10.51 22.15
N GLN A 50 1.02 -9.88 21.04
CA GLN A 50 2.41 -9.93 20.54
C GLN A 50 3.32 -8.89 21.19
N GLY A 51 2.81 -8.09 22.14
CA GLY A 51 3.57 -7.09 22.88
C GLY A 51 3.59 -5.70 22.23
N VAL A 52 2.71 -5.41 21.29
CA VAL A 52 2.54 -4.05 20.72
C VAL A 52 1.62 -3.25 21.63
N GLU A 53 2.08 -2.06 22.04
CA GLU A 53 1.25 -1.10 22.77
C GLU A 53 0.62 -0.09 21.81
N PHE A 54 -0.64 0.28 22.05
CA PHE A 54 -1.36 1.28 21.26
C PHE A 54 -1.67 2.53 22.07
N TRP A 55 -1.11 3.67 21.65
CA TRP A 55 -1.35 4.98 22.25
C TRP A 55 -2.20 5.81 21.31
N PRO A 56 -3.49 6.00 21.60
CA PRO A 56 -4.41 6.64 20.67
C PRO A 56 -4.12 8.13 20.50
N THR A 57 -4.33 8.63 19.31
CA THR A 57 -4.29 10.06 19.02
C THR A 57 -5.69 10.62 18.80
N VAL A 58 -5.82 11.95 18.92
CA VAL A 58 -7.07 12.64 18.58
C VAL A 58 -7.41 12.42 17.12
N GLU A 59 -8.68 12.15 16.84
CA GLU A 59 -9.18 12.06 15.48
C GLU A 59 -8.95 13.37 14.73
N TYR A 60 -8.46 13.24 13.51
CA TYR A 60 -8.21 14.34 12.62
C TYR A 60 -9.35 14.48 11.62
N ASN A 61 -10.13 15.56 11.73
CA ASN A 61 -11.22 15.83 10.79
C ASN A 61 -10.74 16.66 9.59
N ASN A 62 -10.54 16.01 8.45
CA ASN A 62 -10.11 16.65 7.21
C ASN A 62 -11.20 17.52 6.54
N LYS A 63 -12.47 17.36 6.93
CA LYS A 63 -13.62 18.08 6.33
C LYS A 63 -13.91 19.42 7.00
N ALA A 64 -13.24 19.75 8.11
CA ALA A 64 -13.40 21.00 8.82
C ALA A 64 -12.69 22.17 8.09
N GLY A 65 -13.20 23.38 8.26
CA GLY A 65 -12.59 24.59 7.67
C GLY A 65 -11.13 24.81 8.12
N LEU A 66 -10.43 25.69 7.42
CA LEU A 66 -8.97 25.91 7.51
C LEU A 66 -8.46 26.09 8.94
N LEU A 67 -9.17 26.87 9.77
CA LEU A 67 -8.81 27.13 11.16
C LEU A 67 -8.91 25.87 12.02
N HIS A 68 -9.97 25.09 11.86
CA HIS A 68 -10.13 23.80 12.54
C HIS A 68 -9.04 22.81 12.15
N LYS A 69 -8.64 22.81 10.88
CA LYS A 69 -7.54 21.98 10.39
C LYS A 69 -6.24 22.33 11.11
N LEU A 70 -5.87 23.61 11.20
CA LEU A 70 -4.66 24.05 11.89
C LEU A 70 -4.68 23.72 13.38
N ILE A 71 -5.83 23.92 14.06
CA ILE A 71 -5.99 23.57 15.48
C ILE A 71 -5.82 22.06 15.68
N SER A 72 -6.41 21.24 14.82
CA SER A 72 -6.29 19.79 14.89
C SER A 72 -4.85 19.32 14.66
N GLN A 73 -4.14 19.92 13.70
CA GLN A 73 -2.72 19.66 13.46
C GLN A 73 -1.86 19.98 14.68
N LEU A 74 -2.10 21.13 15.31
CA LEU A 74 -1.36 21.53 16.52
C LEU A 74 -1.68 20.63 17.71
N LYS A 75 -2.94 20.23 17.90
CA LYS A 75 -3.33 19.26 18.93
C LYS A 75 -2.64 17.92 18.74
N TYR A 76 -2.67 17.37 17.52
CA TYR A 76 -2.00 16.13 17.17
C TYR A 76 -0.50 16.21 17.45
N ARG A 77 0.18 17.25 16.95
CA ARG A 77 1.62 17.49 17.21
C ARG A 77 1.94 17.51 18.69
N LYS A 78 1.21 18.29 19.48
CA LYS A 78 1.40 18.40 20.93
C LYS A 78 1.17 17.07 21.64
N GLN A 79 0.19 16.30 21.22
CA GLN A 79 -0.10 14.99 21.82
C GLN A 79 1.03 13.99 21.56
N VAL A 80 1.52 13.90 20.30
CA VAL A 80 2.67 13.05 19.97
C VAL A 80 3.91 13.48 20.77
N GLU A 81 4.22 14.78 20.82
CA GLU A 81 5.33 15.29 21.63
C GLU A 81 5.20 14.92 23.11
N LYS A 82 4.00 15.08 23.68
CA LYS A 82 3.72 14.68 25.09
C LYS A 82 4.01 13.20 25.33
N TYR A 83 3.61 12.32 24.40
CA TYR A 83 3.89 10.90 24.49
C TYR A 83 5.39 10.61 24.45
N LEU A 84 6.13 11.21 23.52
CA LEU A 84 7.58 10.98 23.39
C LEU A 84 8.36 11.52 24.59
N ILE A 85 7.99 12.68 25.12
CA ILE A 85 8.58 13.26 26.34
C ILE A 85 8.28 12.37 27.55
N GLY A 86 7.02 11.98 27.75
CA GLY A 86 6.60 11.11 28.84
C GLY A 86 7.28 9.74 28.81
N ALA A 87 7.50 9.22 27.61
CA ALA A 87 8.25 7.98 27.39
C ALA A 87 9.76 8.14 27.62
N LYS A 88 10.29 9.35 27.77
CA LYS A 88 11.74 9.63 27.88
C LYS A 88 12.51 8.93 26.75
N VAL A 89 12.14 9.23 25.50
CA VAL A 89 12.76 8.62 24.31
C VAL A 89 14.25 8.92 24.28
N SER A 90 15.08 7.88 24.16
CA SER A 90 16.55 7.95 24.19
C SER A 90 17.17 7.79 22.79
N SER A 91 18.49 7.89 22.71
CA SER A 91 19.27 7.65 21.47
C SER A 91 19.19 6.19 20.98
N ASP A 92 18.90 5.24 21.88
CA ASP A 92 18.79 3.81 21.58
C ASP A 92 17.44 3.44 20.99
N ASP A 93 16.42 4.28 21.21
CA ASP A 93 15.09 4.10 20.66
C ASP A 93 15.03 4.54 19.18
N ARG A 94 13.94 4.26 18.52
CA ARG A 94 13.64 4.78 17.15
C ARG A 94 12.24 5.36 17.12
N VAL A 95 12.08 6.48 16.42
CA VAL A 95 10.78 7.09 16.14
C VAL A 95 10.54 6.97 14.64
N TRP A 96 9.69 6.03 14.24
CA TRP A 96 9.40 5.72 12.85
C TRP A 96 8.12 6.43 12.41
N ILE A 97 8.27 7.50 11.64
CA ILE A 97 7.17 8.33 11.16
C ILE A 97 6.77 7.84 9.77
N MET A 98 5.53 7.37 9.66
CA MET A 98 4.95 6.83 8.43
C MET A 98 4.20 7.93 7.66
N LEU A 99 4.30 7.94 6.34
CA LEU A 99 3.64 8.86 5.40
C LEU A 99 4.16 10.30 5.41
N ALA A 100 4.14 10.91 4.23
CA ALA A 100 4.57 12.29 4.02
C ALA A 100 3.80 13.33 4.86
N GLU A 101 2.48 13.13 5.03
CA GLU A 101 1.66 14.02 5.85
C GLU A 101 2.06 14.00 7.32
N ASN A 102 2.34 12.82 7.90
CA ASN A 102 2.81 12.73 9.28
C ASN A 102 4.19 13.35 9.45
N VAL A 103 5.11 13.13 8.50
CA VAL A 103 6.43 13.77 8.48
C VAL A 103 6.29 15.28 8.45
N CYS A 104 5.38 15.80 7.63
CA CYS A 104 5.06 17.23 7.56
C CYS A 104 4.60 17.77 8.93
N LEU A 105 3.62 17.13 9.54
CA LEU A 105 3.06 17.54 10.82
C LEU A 105 4.08 17.46 11.97
N LEU A 106 4.95 16.48 11.95
CA LEU A 106 5.90 16.17 12.99
C LEU A 106 7.35 16.60 12.67
N SER A 107 7.53 17.47 11.68
CA SER A 107 8.85 17.93 11.24
C SER A 107 9.69 18.57 12.36
N ASN A 108 9.03 19.12 13.37
CA ASN A 108 9.68 19.74 14.53
C ASN A 108 10.34 18.74 15.50
N ILE A 109 9.99 17.45 15.46
CA ILE A 109 10.63 16.40 16.26
C ILE A 109 11.78 15.71 15.52
N VAL A 110 11.83 15.84 14.18
CA VAL A 110 12.91 15.29 13.36
C VAL A 110 14.23 16.01 13.68
N GLY A 111 15.22 15.24 14.10
CA GLY A 111 16.50 15.74 14.60
C GLY A 111 16.55 16.00 16.11
N LYS A 112 15.41 16.01 16.83
CA LYS A 112 15.36 15.94 18.30
C LYS A 112 15.41 14.49 18.77
N TYR A 113 14.82 13.59 18.00
CA TYR A 113 14.78 12.16 18.24
C TYR A 113 15.40 11.40 17.08
N PRO A 114 15.82 10.14 17.25
CA PRO A 114 16.37 9.30 16.17
C PRO A 114 15.25 8.85 15.21
N CYS A 115 14.79 9.79 14.36
CA CYS A 115 13.66 9.59 13.48
C CYS A 115 14.01 8.81 12.20
N ILE A 116 13.16 7.84 11.86
CA ILE A 116 13.10 7.17 10.56
C ILE A 116 11.88 7.74 9.83
N LEU A 117 12.07 8.22 8.61
CA LEU A 117 11.00 8.77 7.77
C LEU A 117 10.65 7.77 6.67
N HIS A 118 9.39 7.36 6.57
CA HIS A 118 8.95 6.36 5.61
C HIS A 118 7.90 6.93 4.64
N PHE A 119 8.23 6.92 3.36
CA PHE A 119 7.42 7.49 2.29
C PHE A 119 6.86 6.42 1.36
N TYR A 120 5.54 6.35 1.28
CA TYR A 120 4.83 5.44 0.36
C TYR A 120 4.59 6.05 -1.02
N GLU A 121 4.78 7.37 -1.15
CA GLU A 121 4.59 8.13 -2.38
C GLU A 121 5.75 9.10 -2.60
N TYR A 122 5.81 9.65 -3.80
CA TYR A 122 6.74 10.73 -4.14
C TYR A 122 6.44 11.97 -3.30
N VAL A 123 7.49 12.59 -2.78
CA VAL A 123 7.41 13.81 -1.98
C VAL A 123 7.89 15.01 -2.80
N GLU A 124 7.03 15.99 -2.95
CA GLU A 124 7.35 17.24 -3.66
C GLU A 124 8.37 18.06 -2.87
N PRO A 125 9.55 18.40 -3.46
CA PRO A 125 10.57 19.19 -2.77
C PRO A 125 10.22 20.68 -2.70
N PHE A 126 9.49 21.17 -3.69
CA PHE A 126 9.14 22.58 -3.80
C PHE A 126 7.75 22.85 -3.23
N ILE A 127 7.73 23.44 -2.07
CA ILE A 127 6.50 23.79 -1.37
C ILE A 127 6.35 25.28 -1.39
N ASN A 128 5.21 25.78 -1.93
CA ASN A 128 4.91 27.19 -1.92
C ASN A 128 4.72 27.73 -0.48
N TRP A 129 4.89 29.06 -0.31
CA TRP A 129 4.84 29.67 1.02
C TRP A 129 3.48 29.51 1.73
N LYS A 130 2.37 29.50 0.97
CA LYS A 130 1.02 29.28 1.52
C LYS A 130 0.90 27.87 2.11
N TYR A 131 1.39 26.85 1.40
CA TYR A 131 1.40 25.50 1.91
C TYR A 131 2.26 25.37 3.17
N ARG A 132 3.43 26.02 3.19
CA ARG A 132 4.31 26.03 4.39
C ARG A 132 3.62 26.66 5.60
N LEU A 133 2.95 27.79 5.40
CA LEU A 133 2.20 28.46 6.47
C LEU A 133 1.09 27.56 7.03
N LEU A 134 0.33 26.90 6.14
CA LEU A 134 -0.77 26.01 6.50
C LEU A 134 -0.33 24.66 7.06
N ASN A 135 0.93 24.29 6.94
CA ASN A 135 1.50 23.04 7.42
C ASN A 135 2.64 23.26 8.41
N LEU A 136 2.41 24.15 9.37
CA LEU A 136 3.27 24.37 10.54
C LEU A 136 4.73 24.69 10.18
N ALA A 137 4.93 25.50 9.13
CA ALA A 137 6.24 25.92 8.61
C ALA A 137 7.14 24.76 8.12
N TYR A 138 6.55 23.66 7.67
CA TYR A 138 7.28 22.50 7.16
C TYR A 138 8.29 22.87 6.07
N ASN A 139 9.50 22.36 6.21
CA ASN A 139 10.55 22.45 5.20
C ASN A 139 11.09 21.05 4.93
N PRO A 140 10.75 20.43 3.78
CA PRO A 140 11.15 19.06 3.49
C PRO A 140 12.66 18.89 3.45
N GLU A 141 13.40 19.78 2.78
CA GLU A 141 14.85 19.70 2.64
C GLU A 141 15.56 19.65 4.01
N LYS A 142 15.20 20.58 4.92
CA LYS A 142 15.75 20.58 6.29
C LYS A 142 15.34 19.36 7.08
N THR A 143 14.10 18.88 6.88
CA THR A 143 13.56 17.73 7.60
C THR A 143 14.28 16.44 7.19
N PHE A 144 14.45 16.22 5.88
CA PHE A 144 15.13 15.03 5.37
C PHE A 144 16.58 14.97 5.80
N LYS A 145 17.32 16.08 5.74
CA LYS A 145 18.73 16.14 6.19
C LYS A 145 18.95 15.88 7.68
N LYS A 146 17.90 16.00 8.51
CA LYS A 146 17.95 15.75 9.95
C LYS A 146 17.51 14.34 10.33
N ALA A 147 16.91 13.60 9.41
CA ALA A 147 16.45 12.25 9.67
C ALA A 147 17.64 11.29 9.90
N LYS A 148 17.46 10.33 10.78
CA LYS A 148 18.46 9.27 10.98
C LYS A 148 18.50 8.32 9.81
N LYS A 149 17.32 7.93 9.29
CA LYS A 149 17.18 7.11 8.07
C LYS A 149 15.95 7.56 7.29
N ILE A 150 15.98 7.32 6.00
CA ILE A 150 14.86 7.55 5.09
C ILE A 150 14.53 6.23 4.40
N VAL A 151 13.24 5.92 4.29
CA VAL A 151 12.72 4.71 3.69
C VAL A 151 11.75 5.09 2.57
N CYS A 152 11.94 4.48 1.40
CA CYS A 152 11.02 4.56 0.27
C CYS A 152 10.53 3.15 -0.08
N CYS A 153 9.38 3.04 -0.74
CA CYS A 153 8.82 1.73 -1.09
C CYS A 153 9.19 1.25 -2.50
N GLU A 154 9.94 2.06 -3.28
CA GLU A 154 10.33 1.73 -4.65
C GLU A 154 11.70 2.34 -4.99
N TYR A 155 12.50 1.59 -5.76
CA TYR A 155 13.91 1.89 -6.05
C TYR A 155 14.10 3.23 -6.77
N ASN A 156 13.35 3.49 -7.83
CA ASN A 156 13.49 4.76 -8.58
C ASN A 156 13.03 5.95 -7.74
N ARG A 157 12.00 5.79 -6.94
CA ARG A 157 11.57 6.83 -5.98
C ARG A 157 12.64 7.12 -4.93
N ALA A 158 13.40 6.12 -4.48
CA ALA A 158 14.53 6.33 -3.58
C ALA A 158 15.64 7.15 -4.27
N HIS A 159 15.97 6.87 -5.53
CA HIS A 159 16.92 7.66 -6.31
C HIS A 159 16.44 9.09 -6.58
N ILE A 160 15.18 9.26 -6.95
CA ILE A 160 14.56 10.58 -7.13
C ILE A 160 14.66 11.36 -5.82
N THR A 161 14.28 10.76 -4.69
CA THR A 161 14.36 11.37 -3.36
C THR A 161 15.80 11.76 -3.02
N LYS A 162 16.77 10.87 -3.26
CA LYS A 162 18.20 11.18 -3.04
C LYS A 162 18.63 12.41 -3.83
N GLY A 163 18.34 12.45 -5.13
CA GLY A 163 18.74 13.54 -6.01
C GLY A 163 18.09 14.87 -5.64
N LEU A 164 16.75 14.88 -5.44
CA LEU A 164 15.99 16.09 -5.13
C LEU A 164 16.37 16.73 -3.79
N PHE A 165 16.63 15.92 -2.77
CA PHE A 165 16.97 16.39 -1.43
C PHE A 165 18.49 16.40 -1.16
N GLN A 166 19.31 16.05 -2.17
CA GLN A 166 20.77 16.00 -2.08
C GLN A 166 21.25 15.19 -0.86
N LEU A 167 20.67 14.00 -0.69
CA LEU A 167 20.99 13.14 0.43
C LEU A 167 22.34 12.44 0.20
N LYS A 168 23.12 12.28 1.26
CA LYS A 168 24.41 11.55 1.20
C LYS A 168 24.21 10.09 0.83
N GLU A 169 23.22 9.44 1.45
CA GLU A 169 22.93 8.03 1.25
C GLU A 169 21.65 7.84 0.45
N LEU A 170 21.55 6.70 -0.24
CA LEU A 170 20.30 6.28 -0.88
C LEU A 170 19.32 5.90 0.22
N PRO A 171 18.05 6.39 0.17
CA PRO A 171 17.01 5.89 1.03
C PRO A 171 16.90 4.35 0.95
N ILE A 172 16.66 3.70 2.08
CA ILE A 172 16.47 2.26 2.11
C ILE A 172 15.15 1.93 1.40
N VAL A 173 15.18 0.92 0.53
CA VAL A 173 13.98 0.49 -0.18
C VAL A 173 13.33 -0.63 0.61
N LEU A 174 12.13 -0.38 1.15
CA LEU A 174 11.26 -1.38 1.76
C LEU A 174 10.01 -1.55 0.88
N PRO A 175 9.97 -2.54 0.00
CA PRO A 175 8.80 -2.80 -0.83
C PRO A 175 7.55 -3.10 0.00
N ASN A 176 6.39 -2.75 -0.52
CA ASN A 176 5.10 -2.90 0.15
C ASN A 176 4.62 -4.38 0.19
N LYS A 177 5.50 -5.29 0.57
CA LYS A 177 5.18 -6.72 0.74
C LYS A 177 4.53 -6.93 2.10
N LEU A 178 3.26 -7.37 2.08
CA LEU A 178 2.51 -7.66 3.30
C LEU A 178 3.02 -8.95 3.96
N VAL A 179 3.47 -8.82 5.20
CA VAL A 179 3.79 -9.97 6.08
C VAL A 179 2.53 -10.35 6.84
N VAL A 180 2.08 -11.57 6.67
CA VAL A 180 0.87 -12.10 7.30
C VAL A 180 1.16 -13.40 8.04
N ASN A 181 0.39 -13.66 9.08
CA ASN A 181 0.33 -14.98 9.68
C ASN A 181 -0.49 -15.91 8.77
N GLU A 182 0.09 -17.03 8.35
CA GLU A 182 -0.63 -18.00 7.50
C GLU A 182 -1.90 -18.54 8.18
N GLU A 183 -1.89 -18.64 9.50
CA GLU A 183 -3.06 -19.04 10.30
C GLU A 183 -4.27 -18.10 10.10
N ASP A 184 -4.04 -16.82 9.88
CA ASP A 184 -5.11 -15.84 9.63
C ASP A 184 -5.83 -16.08 8.29
N LEU A 185 -5.23 -16.85 7.39
CA LEU A 185 -5.79 -17.20 6.08
C LEU A 185 -6.39 -18.62 6.02
N GLN A 186 -6.38 -19.38 7.13
CA GLN A 186 -6.96 -20.70 7.20
C GLN A 186 -8.46 -20.68 7.47
N VAL A 187 -8.96 -19.64 8.14
CA VAL A 187 -10.37 -19.50 8.53
C VAL A 187 -10.94 -18.21 7.98
N VAL A 188 -12.09 -18.31 7.31
CA VAL A 188 -12.82 -17.13 6.86
C VAL A 188 -13.58 -16.54 8.04
N PRO A 189 -13.38 -15.25 8.40
CA PRO A 189 -14.12 -14.61 9.48
C PRO A 189 -15.63 -14.61 9.23
N ASN A 190 -16.42 -14.75 10.29
CA ASN A 190 -17.89 -14.85 10.20
C ASN A 190 -18.55 -13.66 9.49
N ASP A 191 -18.01 -12.47 9.66
CA ASP A 191 -18.50 -11.25 9.01
C ASP A 191 -18.21 -11.20 7.50
N ILE A 192 -17.23 -11.96 7.01
CA ILE A 192 -16.84 -12.05 5.60
C ILE A 192 -17.43 -13.32 4.95
N LEU A 193 -17.74 -14.35 5.74
CA LEU A 193 -18.13 -15.67 5.27
C LEU A 193 -19.32 -15.65 4.27
N PRO A 194 -20.41 -14.89 4.47
CA PRO A 194 -21.50 -14.84 3.50
C PRO A 194 -21.07 -14.30 2.13
N LEU A 195 -20.23 -13.26 2.13
CA LEU A 195 -19.68 -12.69 0.90
C LEU A 195 -18.74 -13.66 0.21
N TYR A 196 -17.85 -14.30 0.97
CA TYR A 196 -16.91 -15.29 0.46
C TYR A 196 -17.62 -16.46 -0.22
N ASN A 197 -18.62 -17.06 0.43
CA ASN A 197 -19.41 -18.17 -0.11
C ASN A 197 -20.12 -17.78 -1.42
N LYS A 198 -20.73 -16.57 -1.46
CA LYS A 198 -21.37 -16.06 -2.67
C LYS A 198 -20.38 -15.91 -3.84
N VAL A 199 -19.14 -15.46 -3.55
CA VAL A 199 -18.11 -15.34 -4.57
C VAL A 199 -17.69 -16.71 -5.06
N VAL A 200 -17.40 -17.65 -4.15
CA VAL A 200 -16.99 -19.03 -4.49
C VAL A 200 -18.04 -19.72 -5.36
N GLU A 201 -19.31 -19.59 -5.02
CA GLU A 201 -20.42 -20.13 -5.82
C GLU A 201 -20.43 -19.58 -7.25
N LYS A 202 -20.28 -18.24 -7.40
CA LYS A 202 -20.34 -17.57 -8.71
C LYS A 202 -19.14 -17.88 -9.61
N ILE A 203 -17.98 -18.18 -9.03
CA ILE A 203 -16.74 -18.45 -9.79
C ILE A 203 -16.45 -19.92 -10.00
N GLN A 204 -17.33 -20.82 -9.54
CA GLN A 204 -17.10 -22.27 -9.60
C GLN A 204 -16.76 -22.72 -11.03
N GLY A 205 -15.58 -23.36 -11.19
CA GLY A 205 -15.08 -23.85 -12.49
C GLY A 205 -14.62 -22.76 -13.47
N LYS A 206 -14.55 -21.49 -13.04
CA LYS A 206 -14.17 -20.35 -13.90
C LYS A 206 -12.78 -19.82 -13.59
N LYS A 207 -12.15 -19.21 -14.59
CA LYS A 207 -10.88 -18.48 -14.47
C LYS A 207 -11.18 -17.05 -14.02
N VAL A 208 -10.57 -16.64 -12.93
CA VAL A 208 -10.82 -15.33 -12.30
C VAL A 208 -9.74 -14.33 -12.67
N VAL A 209 -10.13 -13.26 -13.34
CA VAL A 209 -9.32 -12.05 -13.53
C VAL A 209 -9.68 -11.08 -12.40
N LEU A 210 -8.73 -10.78 -11.52
CA LEU A 210 -8.99 -9.99 -10.31
C LEU A 210 -8.29 -8.63 -10.33
N TYR A 211 -9.05 -7.57 -10.20
CA TYR A 211 -8.57 -6.28 -9.73
C TYR A 211 -8.91 -6.10 -8.25
N GLN A 212 -7.93 -5.65 -7.45
CA GLN A 212 -8.16 -5.26 -6.06
C GLN A 212 -7.50 -3.92 -5.75
N GLY A 213 -8.18 -3.07 -4.99
CA GLY A 213 -7.63 -1.79 -4.53
C GLY A 213 -8.59 -0.61 -4.61
N ILE A 214 -8.03 0.61 -4.67
CA ILE A 214 -8.79 1.85 -4.72
C ILE A 214 -9.24 2.14 -6.17
N PHE A 215 -10.49 2.55 -6.34
CA PHE A 215 -11.03 2.97 -7.64
C PHE A 215 -10.78 4.48 -7.82
N LEU A 216 -9.74 4.81 -8.58
CA LEU A 216 -9.38 6.19 -8.91
C LEU A 216 -9.65 6.46 -10.40
N ASP A 217 -10.57 7.38 -10.67
CA ASP A 217 -10.88 7.79 -12.04
C ASP A 217 -9.61 8.23 -12.79
N LYS A 218 -9.56 7.87 -14.08
CA LYS A 218 -8.45 8.14 -15.03
C LYS A 218 -7.11 7.49 -14.66
N GLU A 219 -6.91 7.01 -13.44
CA GLU A 219 -5.70 6.32 -13.03
C GLU A 219 -5.85 4.80 -13.06
N ARG A 220 -7.10 4.30 -12.92
CA ARG A 220 -7.43 2.87 -12.94
C ARG A 220 -8.41 2.60 -14.07
N ARG A 221 -7.92 2.30 -15.24
CA ARG A 221 -8.72 2.05 -16.43
C ARG A 221 -9.34 0.65 -16.38
N LEU A 222 -10.39 0.48 -15.57
CA LEU A 222 -11.04 -0.81 -15.31
C LEU A 222 -12.20 -1.08 -16.27
N GLU A 223 -12.70 -0.07 -16.94
CA GLU A 223 -13.78 -0.21 -17.92
C GLU A 223 -13.37 -1.12 -19.07
N GLU A 224 -12.15 -0.94 -19.58
CA GLU A 224 -11.58 -1.76 -20.63
C GLU A 224 -11.46 -3.24 -20.24
N PHE A 225 -11.21 -3.53 -18.95
CA PHE A 225 -11.19 -4.90 -18.42
C PHE A 225 -12.60 -5.50 -18.35
N CYS A 226 -13.60 -4.71 -17.94
CA CYS A 226 -15.00 -5.16 -17.96
C CYS A 226 -15.46 -5.51 -19.37
N GLU A 227 -15.12 -4.68 -20.36
CA GLU A 227 -15.46 -4.96 -21.76
C GLU A 227 -14.67 -6.16 -22.31
N ALA A 228 -13.36 -6.27 -21.98
CA ALA A 228 -12.55 -7.39 -22.47
C ALA A 228 -13.10 -8.74 -22.00
N VAL A 229 -13.50 -8.84 -20.72
CA VAL A 229 -14.04 -10.10 -20.17
C VAL A 229 -15.37 -10.50 -20.80
N LYS A 230 -16.19 -9.55 -21.26
CA LYS A 230 -17.40 -9.88 -22.05
C LYS A 230 -17.06 -10.59 -23.38
N ASN A 231 -15.92 -10.24 -23.97
CA ASN A 231 -15.47 -10.79 -25.26
C ASN A 231 -14.66 -12.08 -25.10
N LEU A 232 -14.25 -12.45 -23.89
CA LEU A 232 -13.62 -13.75 -23.60
C LEU A 232 -14.68 -14.85 -23.53
N SER A 233 -14.22 -16.11 -23.56
CA SER A 233 -15.08 -17.28 -23.35
C SER A 233 -15.79 -17.23 -21.99
N ASP A 234 -16.89 -17.96 -21.86
CA ASP A 234 -17.75 -17.95 -20.66
C ASP A 234 -17.10 -18.53 -19.40
N ASP A 235 -15.93 -19.15 -19.55
CA ASP A 235 -15.12 -19.64 -18.44
C ASP A 235 -14.31 -18.54 -17.73
N TYR A 236 -14.38 -17.27 -18.17
CA TYR A 236 -13.76 -16.13 -17.51
C TYR A 236 -14.75 -15.29 -16.71
N VAL A 237 -14.33 -14.88 -15.50
CA VAL A 237 -15.04 -13.94 -14.64
C VAL A 237 -14.08 -12.81 -14.24
N PHE A 238 -14.56 -11.56 -14.28
CA PHE A 238 -13.84 -10.42 -13.73
C PHE A 238 -14.35 -10.09 -12.33
N ILE A 239 -13.45 -9.99 -11.37
CA ILE A 239 -13.76 -9.50 -10.02
C ILE A 239 -13.07 -8.16 -9.82
N ALA A 240 -13.85 -7.13 -9.48
CA ALA A 240 -13.38 -5.82 -9.08
C ALA A 240 -13.64 -5.62 -7.58
N MET A 241 -12.61 -5.78 -6.75
CA MET A 241 -12.70 -5.70 -5.28
C MET A 241 -12.02 -4.44 -4.76
N GLY A 242 -12.65 -3.72 -3.84
CA GLY A 242 -11.95 -2.66 -3.12
C GLY A 242 -12.79 -1.51 -2.60
N LYS A 243 -12.06 -0.43 -2.25
CA LYS A 243 -12.65 0.77 -1.67
C LYS A 243 -13.30 1.59 -2.78
N GLY A 244 -14.61 1.78 -2.65
CA GLY A 244 -15.46 2.44 -3.63
C GLY A 244 -15.22 3.93 -3.78
N GLY A 245 -16.19 4.60 -4.33
CA GLY A 245 -16.26 5.98 -4.74
C GLY A 245 -17.18 6.07 -5.95
N ASP A 246 -17.26 7.22 -6.58
CA ASP A 246 -18.13 7.42 -7.75
C ASP A 246 -17.78 6.48 -8.90
N MET A 247 -16.50 6.23 -9.13
CA MET A 247 -16.04 5.29 -10.15
C MET A 247 -16.51 3.86 -9.87
N TYR A 248 -16.41 3.38 -8.62
CA TYR A 248 -16.88 2.04 -8.25
C TYR A 248 -18.38 1.89 -8.51
N ASN A 249 -19.17 2.86 -8.04
CA ASN A 249 -20.63 2.81 -8.20
C ASN A 249 -21.06 2.90 -9.66
N SER A 250 -20.39 3.74 -10.44
CA SER A 250 -20.65 3.89 -11.88
C SER A 250 -20.33 2.62 -12.65
N LEU A 251 -19.16 2.01 -12.43
CA LEU A 251 -18.78 0.76 -13.08
C LEU A 251 -19.68 -0.39 -12.66
N LYS A 252 -20.00 -0.49 -11.36
CA LYS A 252 -20.91 -1.50 -10.85
C LYS A 252 -22.27 -1.40 -11.52
N LYS A 253 -22.87 -0.21 -11.58
CA LYS A 253 -24.16 0.03 -12.25
C LYS A 253 -24.15 -0.36 -13.73
N LYS A 254 -23.03 -0.13 -14.42
CA LYS A 254 -22.90 -0.37 -15.86
C LYS A 254 -22.59 -1.81 -16.21
N TYR A 255 -21.81 -2.51 -15.38
CA TYR A 255 -21.18 -3.77 -15.77
C TYR A 255 -21.49 -4.97 -14.88
N GLU A 256 -22.07 -4.79 -13.68
CA GLU A 256 -22.34 -5.94 -12.79
C GLU A 256 -23.23 -6.99 -13.46
N SER A 257 -22.77 -8.22 -13.44
CA SER A 257 -23.42 -9.36 -14.09
C SER A 257 -22.92 -10.68 -13.47
N ASP A 258 -23.35 -11.83 -14.00
CA ASP A 258 -22.83 -13.13 -13.54
C ASP A 258 -21.35 -13.36 -13.88
N ARG A 259 -20.81 -12.59 -14.83
CA ARG A 259 -19.39 -12.66 -15.22
C ARG A 259 -18.55 -11.47 -14.74
N ILE A 260 -19.15 -10.43 -14.16
CA ILE A 260 -18.45 -9.25 -13.67
C ILE A 260 -18.97 -8.93 -12.29
N LEU A 261 -18.16 -9.20 -11.28
CA LEU A 261 -18.53 -9.08 -9.87
C LEU A 261 -17.84 -7.88 -9.23
N PHE A 262 -18.62 -7.07 -8.50
CA PHE A 262 -18.09 -5.97 -7.70
C PHE A 262 -18.17 -6.33 -6.22
N ILE A 263 -17.00 -6.40 -5.58
CA ILE A 263 -16.85 -6.78 -4.17
C ILE A 263 -16.40 -5.55 -3.37
N PRO A 264 -17.03 -5.24 -2.23
CA PRO A 264 -16.62 -4.14 -1.38
C PRO A 264 -15.22 -4.39 -0.79
N PHE A 265 -14.65 -3.35 -0.19
CA PHE A 265 -13.40 -3.44 0.55
C PHE A 265 -13.49 -4.51 1.66
N ILE A 266 -12.51 -5.41 1.65
CA ILE A 266 -12.27 -6.38 2.72
C ILE A 266 -10.99 -5.97 3.42
N ARG A 267 -11.05 -5.86 4.76
CA ARG A 267 -9.90 -5.45 5.57
C ARG A 267 -8.72 -6.42 5.44
N PRO A 268 -7.47 -5.94 5.45
CA PRO A 268 -6.30 -6.79 5.53
C PRO A 268 -6.25 -7.57 6.86
N PRO A 269 -5.76 -8.82 6.87
CA PRO A 269 -5.24 -9.56 5.72
C PRO A 269 -6.31 -10.35 4.96
N TYR A 270 -7.59 -10.27 5.36
CA TYR A 270 -8.66 -11.17 4.90
C TYR A 270 -9.06 -10.98 3.44
N HIS A 271 -8.74 -9.83 2.81
CA HIS A 271 -8.89 -9.66 1.36
C HIS A 271 -8.10 -10.71 0.57
N LEU A 272 -7.01 -11.25 1.14
CA LEU A 272 -6.21 -12.30 0.54
C LEU A 272 -6.97 -13.62 0.37
N LEU A 273 -8.08 -13.84 1.11
CA LEU A 273 -8.97 -14.98 0.91
C LEU A 273 -9.65 -14.95 -0.46
N ILE A 274 -9.98 -13.75 -0.95
CA ILE A 274 -10.47 -13.57 -2.33
C ILE A 274 -9.30 -13.59 -3.32
N THR A 275 -8.18 -12.96 -2.97
CA THR A 275 -7.00 -12.91 -3.85
C THR A 275 -6.55 -14.31 -4.27
N LYS A 276 -6.50 -15.28 -3.33
CA LYS A 276 -6.08 -16.66 -3.64
C LYS A 276 -6.96 -17.42 -4.63
N LEU A 277 -8.18 -16.90 -4.90
CA LEU A 277 -9.10 -17.49 -5.88
C LEU A 277 -8.82 -17.00 -7.30
N ALA A 278 -7.95 -16.01 -7.48
CA ALA A 278 -7.65 -15.44 -8.78
C ALA A 278 -6.76 -16.33 -9.63
N THR A 279 -6.99 -16.31 -10.94
CA THR A 279 -6.14 -16.90 -11.97
C THR A 279 -5.16 -15.85 -12.50
N ILE A 280 -5.61 -14.62 -12.70
CA ILE A 280 -4.79 -13.51 -13.20
C ILE A 280 -5.06 -12.26 -12.36
N GLY A 281 -4.01 -11.58 -11.90
CA GLY A 281 -4.09 -10.33 -11.16
C GLY A 281 -3.95 -9.11 -12.06
N VAL A 282 -4.75 -8.06 -11.82
CA VAL A 282 -4.72 -6.81 -12.59
C VAL A 282 -4.05 -5.69 -11.81
N LEU A 283 -3.04 -5.06 -12.44
CA LEU A 283 -2.41 -3.83 -11.96
C LEU A 283 -2.60 -2.74 -13.01
N SER A 284 -3.29 -1.67 -12.64
CA SER A 284 -3.62 -0.57 -13.56
C SER A 284 -3.18 0.76 -12.95
N TYR A 285 -2.18 1.41 -13.55
CA TYR A 285 -1.53 2.62 -13.06
C TYR A 285 -1.24 3.59 -14.20
N PHE A 286 -2.13 4.54 -14.44
CA PHE A 286 -2.00 5.51 -15.52
C PHE A 286 -1.63 6.89 -14.97
N PRO A 287 -0.62 7.55 -15.54
CA PRO A 287 -0.35 8.95 -15.25
C PRO A 287 -1.56 9.85 -15.55
N ARG A 288 -1.71 10.89 -14.73
CA ARG A 288 -2.77 11.89 -14.89
C ARG A 288 -2.15 13.27 -15.09
N ARG A 289 -2.89 14.17 -15.76
CA ARG A 289 -2.52 15.58 -15.82
C ARG A 289 -2.65 16.22 -14.44
N GLY A 290 -1.68 17.07 -14.05
CA GLY A 290 -1.69 17.78 -12.78
C GLY A 290 -0.30 17.88 -12.14
N PRO A 291 -0.21 17.90 -10.80
CA PRO A 291 1.07 17.89 -10.08
C PRO A 291 1.97 16.74 -10.54
N ILE A 292 3.29 16.93 -10.47
CA ILE A 292 4.27 15.91 -10.91
C ILE A 292 4.08 14.57 -10.21
N ALA A 293 3.58 14.57 -8.98
CA ALA A 293 3.23 13.36 -8.23
C ALA A 293 2.22 12.46 -8.98
N TYR A 294 1.31 13.05 -9.76
CA TYR A 294 0.33 12.31 -10.57
C TYR A 294 0.94 11.57 -11.76
N THR A 295 2.19 11.89 -12.08
CA THR A 295 2.99 11.18 -13.09
C THR A 295 3.96 10.21 -12.43
N ILE A 296 4.72 10.67 -11.44
CA ILE A 296 5.75 9.86 -10.78
C ILE A 296 5.16 8.67 -10.03
N ASN A 297 4.06 8.85 -9.29
CA ASN A 297 3.45 7.78 -8.51
C ASN A 297 2.90 6.62 -9.34
N PRO A 298 2.22 6.81 -10.47
CA PRO A 298 1.86 5.70 -11.36
C PRO A 298 3.03 5.06 -12.09
N ILE A 299 3.98 5.84 -12.63
CA ILE A 299 5.11 5.31 -13.41
C ILE A 299 6.03 4.46 -12.54
N TYR A 300 6.35 4.92 -11.33
CA TYR A 300 7.15 4.21 -10.34
C TYR A 300 6.26 3.72 -9.19
N CYS A 301 5.15 3.06 -9.52
CA CYS A 301 4.21 2.57 -8.52
C CYS A 301 4.84 1.47 -7.64
N ALA A 302 4.41 1.42 -6.38
CA ALA A 302 4.81 0.38 -5.43
C ALA A 302 3.56 -0.29 -4.84
N PRO A 303 2.79 -1.01 -5.65
CA PRO A 303 1.54 -1.58 -5.19
C PRO A 303 1.76 -2.78 -4.26
N ASN A 304 0.98 -2.86 -3.17
CA ASN A 304 0.94 -4.04 -2.32
C ASN A 304 0.54 -5.28 -3.14
N LYS A 305 -0.42 -5.09 -4.05
CA LYS A 305 -1.06 -6.17 -4.81
C LYS A 305 -0.12 -6.96 -5.72
N ILE A 306 1.04 -6.42 -6.12
CA ILE A 306 2.03 -7.20 -6.87
C ILE A 306 2.57 -8.37 -6.02
N PHE A 307 2.80 -8.12 -4.73
CA PHE A 307 3.22 -9.14 -3.77
C PHE A 307 2.06 -10.02 -3.30
N GLU A 308 0.85 -9.46 -3.21
CA GLU A 308 -0.36 -10.19 -2.82
C GLU A 308 -0.73 -11.24 -3.88
N TYR A 309 -0.65 -10.90 -5.17
CA TYR A 309 -0.80 -11.87 -6.26
C TYR A 309 0.36 -12.87 -6.29
N ALA A 310 1.59 -12.37 -6.22
CA ALA A 310 2.79 -13.19 -6.29
C ALA A 310 2.88 -14.22 -5.15
N LYS A 311 2.36 -13.91 -3.95
CA LYS A 311 2.23 -14.82 -2.80
C LYS A 311 1.54 -16.13 -3.18
N PHE A 312 0.51 -16.06 -3.99
CA PHE A 312 -0.25 -17.23 -4.43
C PHE A 312 0.21 -17.78 -5.80
N GLY A 313 1.28 -17.22 -6.36
CA GLY A 313 1.76 -17.60 -7.68
C GLY A 313 0.81 -17.16 -8.79
N ILE A 314 0.06 -16.07 -8.60
CA ILE A 314 -0.89 -15.56 -9.58
C ILE A 314 -0.14 -14.67 -10.57
N PRO A 315 -0.13 -15.00 -11.88
CA PRO A 315 0.39 -14.14 -12.93
C PRO A 315 -0.34 -12.81 -12.99
N MET A 316 0.35 -11.79 -13.47
CA MET A 316 -0.19 -10.44 -13.46
C MET A 316 -0.23 -9.81 -14.85
N ILE A 317 -1.20 -8.92 -15.06
CA ILE A 317 -1.25 -8.03 -16.22
C ILE A 317 -1.28 -6.58 -15.78
N SER A 318 -0.60 -5.71 -16.52
CA SER A 318 -0.58 -4.28 -16.24
C SER A 318 -0.44 -3.45 -17.51
N ASN A 319 -0.69 -2.14 -17.40
CA ASN A 319 -0.17 -1.21 -18.39
C ASN A 319 1.37 -1.13 -18.32
N ASP A 320 2.00 -0.68 -19.41
CA ASP A 320 3.45 -0.60 -19.54
C ASP A 320 4.01 0.59 -18.73
N VAL A 321 4.38 0.32 -17.47
CA VAL A 321 5.09 1.27 -16.60
C VAL A 321 6.38 0.63 -16.05
N PRO A 322 7.48 1.40 -15.93
CA PRO A 322 8.80 0.86 -15.58
C PRO A 322 8.80 0.01 -14.31
N ALA A 323 8.10 0.45 -13.26
CA ALA A 323 8.09 -0.24 -11.97
C ALA A 323 7.51 -1.67 -12.02
N LEU A 324 6.57 -1.93 -12.94
CA LEU A 324 5.94 -3.24 -13.12
C LEU A 324 6.65 -4.05 -14.20
N LYS A 325 6.97 -3.39 -15.33
CA LYS A 325 7.65 -4.03 -16.45
C LYS A 325 8.96 -4.69 -16.07
N TYR A 326 9.74 -4.02 -15.22
CA TYR A 326 11.03 -4.56 -14.77
C TYR A 326 10.87 -5.90 -14.05
N ALA A 327 9.93 -5.98 -13.12
CA ALA A 327 9.61 -7.22 -12.41
C ALA A 327 9.14 -8.33 -13.36
N TYR A 328 8.32 -7.98 -14.36
CA TYR A 328 7.82 -8.96 -15.33
C TYR A 328 8.92 -9.49 -16.25
N MET A 329 9.83 -8.63 -16.68
CA MET A 329 10.97 -9.03 -17.53
C MET A 329 11.96 -9.94 -16.79
N GLU A 330 12.25 -9.61 -15.53
CA GLU A 330 13.25 -10.35 -14.74
C GLU A 330 12.72 -11.69 -14.24
N TYR A 331 11.48 -11.72 -13.77
CA TYR A 331 10.91 -12.92 -13.12
C TYR A 331 9.91 -13.68 -13.98
N LYS A 332 9.48 -13.14 -15.11
CA LYS A 332 8.36 -13.69 -15.89
C LYS A 332 7.09 -13.89 -15.06
N CYS A 333 6.76 -12.91 -14.22
CA CYS A 333 5.61 -12.99 -13.31
C CYS A 333 4.34 -12.30 -13.86
N GLY A 334 4.40 -11.77 -15.08
CA GLY A 334 3.28 -11.07 -15.72
C GLY A 334 3.62 -10.51 -17.08
N GLU A 335 2.66 -9.81 -17.66
CA GLU A 335 2.76 -9.16 -18.98
C GLU A 335 2.25 -7.72 -18.95
N CYS A 336 2.90 -6.87 -19.74
CA CYS A 336 2.40 -5.53 -20.01
C CYS A 336 1.43 -5.56 -21.20
N ILE A 337 0.29 -4.88 -21.06
CA ILE A 337 -0.66 -4.69 -22.15
C ILE A 337 -0.08 -3.69 -23.15
N SER A 338 -0.14 -4.01 -24.43
CA SER A 338 0.34 -3.13 -25.50
C SER A 338 -0.51 -1.86 -25.60
N TYR A 339 0.13 -0.74 -25.95
CA TYR A 339 -0.55 0.51 -26.25
C TYR A 339 -1.02 0.56 -27.71
N PRO A 340 -2.19 1.16 -27.99
CA PRO A 340 -3.17 1.68 -27.03
C PRO A 340 -3.83 0.57 -26.24
N ILE A 341 -4.23 0.85 -24.98
CA ILE A 341 -4.98 -0.11 -24.18
C ILE A 341 -6.38 -0.28 -24.79
N THR A 342 -6.63 -1.45 -25.32
CA THR A 342 -7.90 -1.84 -25.93
C THR A 342 -8.39 -3.16 -25.34
N THR A 343 -9.66 -3.47 -25.53
CA THR A 343 -10.24 -4.76 -25.14
C THR A 343 -9.50 -5.93 -25.78
N ASP A 344 -9.12 -5.80 -27.06
CA ASP A 344 -8.38 -6.84 -27.80
C ASP A 344 -6.97 -7.03 -27.24
N ALA A 345 -6.27 -5.93 -26.91
CA ALA A 345 -4.94 -6.02 -26.30
C ALA A 345 -4.99 -6.69 -24.91
N ILE A 346 -6.04 -6.43 -24.12
CA ILE A 346 -6.26 -7.08 -22.83
C ILE A 346 -6.54 -8.57 -23.05
N SER A 347 -7.48 -8.92 -23.93
CA SER A 347 -7.85 -10.30 -24.23
C SER A 347 -6.67 -11.11 -24.75
N PHE A 348 -5.89 -10.55 -25.67
CA PHE A 348 -4.66 -11.16 -26.18
C PHE A 348 -3.64 -11.45 -25.05
N THR A 349 -3.48 -10.50 -24.13
CA THR A 349 -2.54 -10.64 -23.01
C THR A 349 -3.01 -11.72 -22.03
N ILE A 350 -4.32 -11.80 -21.73
CA ILE A 350 -4.93 -12.85 -20.92
C ILE A 350 -4.67 -14.24 -21.56
N ASP A 351 -4.90 -14.37 -22.86
CA ASP A 351 -4.68 -15.62 -23.60
C ASP A 351 -3.21 -16.03 -23.61
N LYS A 352 -2.29 -15.06 -23.79
CA LYS A 352 -0.84 -15.31 -23.74
C LYS A 352 -0.41 -15.88 -22.39
N ILE A 353 -0.88 -15.30 -21.28
CA ILE A 353 -0.61 -15.78 -19.94
C ILE A 353 -1.22 -17.18 -19.74
N SER A 354 -2.46 -17.37 -20.16
CA SER A 354 -3.18 -18.63 -19.98
C SER A 354 -2.51 -19.80 -20.71
N LYS A 355 -1.95 -19.56 -21.90
CA LYS A 355 -1.20 -20.58 -22.67
C LYS A 355 0.13 -20.98 -22.01
N ASN A 356 0.73 -20.11 -21.21
CA ASN A 356 2.02 -20.33 -20.57
C ASN A 356 1.92 -20.22 -19.04
N TYR A 357 0.77 -20.58 -18.48
CA TYR A 357 0.38 -20.28 -17.10
C TYR A 357 1.41 -20.75 -16.07
N GLU A 358 1.90 -21.99 -16.19
CA GLU A 358 2.86 -22.56 -15.23
C GLU A 358 4.19 -21.78 -15.17
N GLU A 359 4.66 -21.27 -16.31
CA GLU A 359 5.89 -20.46 -16.35
C GLU A 359 5.70 -19.15 -15.58
N TYR A 360 4.59 -18.44 -15.83
CA TYR A 360 4.25 -17.21 -15.12
C TYR A 360 3.99 -17.43 -13.63
N GLN A 361 3.33 -18.55 -13.29
CA GLN A 361 3.08 -18.92 -11.89
C GLN A 361 4.41 -19.14 -11.13
N LYS A 362 5.35 -19.88 -11.72
CA LYS A 362 6.70 -20.07 -11.14
C LYS A 362 7.43 -18.73 -11.01
N GLY A 363 7.32 -17.87 -12.02
CA GLY A 363 7.89 -16.53 -12.01
C GLY A 363 7.32 -15.65 -10.89
N ALA A 364 6.00 -15.68 -10.69
CA ALA A 364 5.33 -14.95 -9.62
C ALA A 364 5.81 -15.39 -8.23
N ARG A 365 5.95 -16.70 -7.99
CA ARG A 365 6.51 -17.23 -6.73
C ARG A 365 7.96 -16.78 -6.51
N LYS A 366 8.82 -16.87 -7.53
CA LYS A 366 10.21 -16.38 -7.46
C LYS A 366 10.27 -14.89 -7.13
N TYR A 367 9.39 -14.08 -7.73
CA TYR A 367 9.30 -12.66 -7.43
C TYR A 367 8.89 -12.43 -5.98
N PHE A 368 7.91 -13.15 -5.46
CA PHE A 368 7.54 -13.06 -4.06
C PHE A 368 8.71 -13.36 -3.12
N ASP A 369 9.46 -14.42 -3.40
CA ASP A 369 10.58 -14.88 -2.57
C ASP A 369 11.83 -13.97 -2.69
N SER A 370 11.92 -13.14 -3.73
CA SER A 370 13.07 -12.24 -3.96
C SER A 370 13.18 -11.09 -2.95
N VAL A 371 12.12 -10.82 -2.19
CA VAL A 371 12.09 -9.73 -1.19
C VAL A 371 11.88 -10.30 0.20
N ASP A 372 12.82 -10.01 1.10
CA ASP A 372 12.74 -10.32 2.54
C ASP A 372 12.48 -9.04 3.34
N PRO A 373 11.20 -8.74 3.70
CA PRO A 373 10.88 -7.56 4.49
C PRO A 373 11.49 -7.58 5.90
N GLU A 374 11.66 -8.76 6.50
CA GLU A 374 12.20 -8.91 7.85
C GLU A 374 13.65 -8.46 7.90
N GLN A 375 14.47 -8.93 6.95
CA GLN A 375 15.86 -8.51 6.86
C GLN A 375 16.00 -7.01 6.55
N ILE A 376 15.14 -6.46 5.68
CA ILE A 376 15.16 -5.03 5.37
C ILE A 376 14.77 -4.21 6.60
N ILE A 377 13.70 -4.59 7.31
CA ILE A 377 13.24 -3.91 8.54
C ILE A 377 14.35 -3.96 9.60
N LYS A 378 15.03 -5.08 9.77
CA LYS A 378 16.18 -5.22 10.67
C LYS A 378 17.28 -4.20 10.33
N THR A 379 17.59 -4.02 9.04
CA THR A 379 18.56 -3.02 8.58
C THR A 379 18.08 -1.58 8.85
N ILE A 380 16.78 -1.32 8.73
CA ILE A 380 16.21 0.01 8.99
C ILE A 380 16.37 0.40 10.45
N VAL A 381 16.14 -0.51 11.39
CA VAL A 381 16.11 -0.20 12.84
C VAL A 381 17.45 -0.36 13.54
N SER A 382 18.42 -0.98 12.93
CA SER A 382 19.82 -1.00 13.38
C SER A 382 20.47 0.40 13.28
#